data_05d8edc7109bd74ffdc05ead5daa10ec
#
_entry.id   05d8edc7109bd74ffdc05ead5daa10ec
#
_cell.length_a   1.000
_cell.length_b   1.000
_cell.length_c   1.000
_cell.angle_alpha   90.00
_cell.angle_beta   90.00
_cell.angle_gamma   90.00
#
_symmetry.space_group_name_H-M   'P 1'
#
loop_
_entity.id
_entity.type
_entity.pdbx_description
1 polymer ?
#
loop_
_entity_poly.entity_id
_entity_poly.type
_entity_poly.pdbx_seq_one_letter_code
_entity_poly.pdbx_strand_id
1 'polypeptide(L)' 'MNAAERRIKITHLLAQSDGPVSATALAAQCGVSRQIIVGDVALLRAGGLAVLATPRGYILENPAAPVYA' A
#
# COMPACT_ATOMS: atom_id res chain seq x y z
N MET A 1 8.56 2.33 -15.02
CA MET A 1 8.31 2.79 -13.62
C MET A 1 9.37 2.20 -12.72
N ASN A 2 10.05 3.03 -11.98
CA ASN A 2 11.06 2.54 -11.03
C ASN A 2 10.41 2.20 -9.68
N ALA A 3 11.21 1.67 -8.75
CA ALA A 3 10.68 1.23 -7.46
C ALA A 3 10.08 2.36 -6.64
N ALA A 4 10.69 3.53 -6.69
CA ALA A 4 10.18 4.69 -5.95
C ALA A 4 8.82 5.12 -6.49
N GLU A 5 8.69 5.19 -7.80
CA GLU A 5 7.42 5.54 -8.44
C GLU A 5 6.35 4.48 -8.16
N ARG A 6 6.75 3.21 -8.17
CA ARG A 6 5.82 2.11 -7.87
C ARG A 6 5.29 2.24 -6.44
N ARG A 7 6.14 2.54 -5.48
CA ARG A 7 5.71 2.71 -4.09
C ARG A 7 4.77 3.90 -3.92
N ILE A 8 5.01 4.98 -4.67
CA ILE A 8 4.09 6.13 -4.67
C ILE A 8 2.74 5.70 -5.23
N LYS A 9 2.73 4.94 -6.32
CA LYS A 9 1.50 4.45 -6.92
C LYS A 9 0.72 3.55 -5.97
N ILE A 10 1.42 2.64 -5.28
CA ILE A 10 0.79 1.77 -4.28
C ILE A 10 0.13 2.60 -3.19
N THR A 11 0.82 3.59 -2.68
CA THR A 11 0.28 4.49 -1.65
C THR A 11 -0.99 5.17 -2.13
N HIS A 12 -0.99 5.69 -3.35
CA HIS A 12 -2.17 6.33 -3.92
C HIS A 12 -3.34 5.36 -4.08
N LEU A 13 -3.05 4.16 -4.58
CA LEU A 13 -4.10 3.15 -4.78
C LEU A 13 -4.74 2.77 -3.45
N LEU A 14 -3.94 2.61 -2.41
CA LEU A 14 -4.46 2.29 -1.09
C LEU A 14 -5.25 3.46 -0.50
N ALA A 15 -4.77 4.68 -0.69
CA ALA A 15 -5.43 5.87 -0.16
C ALA A 15 -6.78 6.13 -0.82
N GLN A 16 -6.93 5.77 -2.09
CA GLN A 16 -8.14 5.99 -2.85
C GLN A 16 -9.14 4.85 -2.70
N SER A 17 -8.72 3.72 -2.17
CA SER A 17 -9.59 2.56 -2.03
C SER A 17 -10.50 2.70 -0.83
N ASP A 18 -11.75 2.26 -0.99
CA ASP A 18 -12.71 2.24 0.12
C ASP A 18 -12.54 1.03 1.01
N GLY A 19 -11.70 0.11 0.64
CA GLY A 19 -11.49 -1.11 1.39
C GLY A 19 -10.14 -1.74 1.07
N PRO A 20 -9.89 -2.95 1.56
CA PRO A 20 -8.62 -3.61 1.33
C PRO A 20 -8.33 -3.86 -0.14
N VAL A 21 -7.08 -3.73 -0.52
CA VAL A 21 -6.61 -4.02 -1.88
C VAL A 21 -5.59 -5.15 -1.76
N SER A 22 -5.83 -6.24 -2.46
CA SER A 22 -4.94 -7.39 -2.39
C SER A 22 -3.60 -7.11 -3.05
N ALA A 23 -2.58 -7.85 -2.62
CA ALA A 23 -1.27 -7.76 -3.27
C ALA A 23 -1.37 -8.13 -4.75
N THR A 24 -2.23 -9.08 -5.09
CA THR A 24 -2.46 -9.48 -6.49
C THR A 24 -3.04 -8.32 -7.30
N ALA A 25 -4.02 -7.62 -6.74
CA ALA A 25 -4.60 -6.47 -7.42
C ALA A 25 -3.57 -5.35 -7.61
N LEU A 26 -2.79 -5.06 -6.58
CA LEU A 26 -1.73 -4.06 -6.68
C LEU A 26 -0.67 -4.48 -7.70
N ALA A 27 -0.32 -5.74 -7.74
CA ALA A 27 0.64 -6.26 -8.70
C ALA A 27 0.14 -6.06 -10.12
N ALA A 28 -1.14 -6.34 -10.37
CA ALA A 28 -1.75 -6.13 -11.69
C ALA A 28 -1.71 -4.65 -12.09
N GLN A 29 -2.01 -3.77 -11.16
CA GLN A 29 -1.99 -2.33 -11.43
C GLN A 29 -0.59 -1.81 -11.71
N CYS A 30 0.42 -2.40 -11.09
CA CYS A 30 1.80 -1.95 -11.22
C CYS A 30 2.59 -2.74 -12.27
N GLY A 31 2.01 -3.81 -12.82
CA GLY A 31 2.70 -4.63 -13.80
C GLY A 31 3.89 -5.40 -13.25
N VAL A 32 3.81 -5.82 -11.99
CA VAL A 32 4.89 -6.55 -11.31
C VAL A 32 4.33 -7.79 -10.63
N SER A 33 5.21 -8.60 -10.07
CA SER A 33 4.79 -9.79 -9.33
C SER A 33 4.23 -9.43 -7.97
N ARG A 34 3.42 -10.33 -7.42
CA ARG A 34 2.89 -10.18 -6.08
C ARG A 34 4.00 -10.06 -5.04
N GLN A 35 5.07 -10.81 -5.21
CA GLN A 35 6.23 -10.77 -4.30
C GLN A 35 6.84 -9.38 -4.22
N ILE A 36 6.93 -8.71 -5.37
CA ILE A 36 7.46 -7.34 -5.40
C ILE A 36 6.56 -6.40 -4.60
N ILE A 37 5.26 -6.56 -4.72
CA ILE A 37 4.30 -5.75 -3.95
C ILE A 37 4.48 -5.98 -2.45
N VAL A 38 4.60 -7.24 -2.04
CA VAL A 38 4.79 -7.56 -0.62
C VAL A 38 6.06 -6.87 -0.08
N GLY A 39 7.15 -6.90 -0.86
CA GLY A 39 8.39 -6.21 -0.49
C GLY A 39 8.23 -4.71 -0.42
N ASP A 40 7.54 -4.12 -1.40
CA ASP A 40 7.29 -2.67 -1.41
C ASP A 40 6.45 -2.23 -0.22
N VAL A 41 5.41 -2.99 0.10
CA VAL A 41 4.56 -2.67 1.27
C VAL A 41 5.39 -2.76 2.55
N ALA A 42 6.25 -3.75 2.66
CA ALA A 42 7.13 -3.87 3.83
C ALA A 42 8.03 -2.64 3.97
N LEU A 43 8.57 -2.15 2.87
CA LEU A 43 9.40 -0.93 2.87
C LEU A 43 8.60 0.31 3.24
N LEU A 44 7.38 0.42 2.74
CA LEU A 44 6.51 1.54 3.07
C LEU A 44 6.18 1.56 4.55
N ARG A 45 5.88 0.40 5.11
CA ARG A 45 5.60 0.29 6.55
C ARG A 45 6.84 0.63 7.39
N ALA A 46 7.99 0.17 6.96
CA ALA A 46 9.24 0.49 7.64
C ALA A 46 9.53 2.00 7.59
N GLY A 47 9.07 2.66 6.53
CA GLY A 47 9.21 4.10 6.39
C GLY A 47 8.17 4.92 7.14
N GLY A 48 7.25 4.26 7.86
CA GLY A 48 6.28 4.94 8.68
C GLY A 48 4.87 5.02 8.11
N LEU A 49 4.63 4.46 6.92
CA LEU A 49 3.28 4.45 6.36
C LEU A 49 2.41 3.45 7.12
N ALA A 50 1.25 3.89 7.53
CA ALA A 50 0.34 3.08 8.35
C ALA A 50 -0.48 2.12 7.48
N VAL A 51 0.17 1.07 7.00
CA VAL A 51 -0.48 0.04 6.20
C VAL A 51 -0.77 -1.17 7.08
N LEU A 52 -2.01 -1.61 7.06
CA LEU A 52 -2.43 -2.82 7.74
C LEU A 52 -2.58 -3.96 6.74
N ALA A 53 -2.07 -5.12 7.12
CA ALA A 53 -2.30 -6.34 6.35
C ALA A 53 -3.52 -7.05 6.91
N THR A 54 -4.50 -7.28 6.06
CA THR A 54 -5.73 -8.00 6.44
C THR A 54 -5.87 -9.25 5.58
N PRO A 55 -6.73 -10.20 5.98
CA PRO A 55 -6.98 -11.37 5.13
C PRO A 55 -7.50 -11.02 3.73
N ARG A 56 -8.07 -9.85 3.56
CA ARG A 56 -8.61 -9.40 2.27
C ARG A 56 -7.62 -8.57 1.46
N GLY A 57 -6.54 -8.12 2.07
CA GLY A 57 -5.54 -7.30 1.40
C GLY A 57 -5.00 -6.23 2.32
N TYR A 58 -4.37 -5.25 1.72
CA TYR A 58 -3.79 -4.13 2.46
C TYR A 58 -4.77 -2.98 2.54
N ILE A 59 -4.75 -2.32 3.67
CA ILE A 59 -5.55 -1.13 3.88
C ILE A 59 -4.65 -0.05 4.48
N LEU A 60 -4.82 1.17 4.01
CA LEU A 60 -4.09 2.30 4.56
C LEU A 60 -4.93 2.89 5.67
N GLU A 61 -4.40 2.89 6.88
CA GLU A 61 -5.04 3.60 7.97
C GLU A 61 -5.06 5.07 7.62
N ASN A 62 -6.17 5.72 7.94
CA ASN A 62 -6.33 7.11 7.57
C ASN A 62 -5.29 7.99 8.26
N PRO A 63 -4.28 8.45 7.52
CA PRO A 63 -3.25 9.28 8.12
C PRO A 63 -3.75 10.68 8.44
N ALA A 64 -4.90 11.03 7.90
CA ALA A 64 -5.52 12.32 8.18
C ALA A 64 -6.37 12.26 9.42
N ALA A 65 -6.47 11.11 10.06
CA ALA A 65 -7.12 11.03 11.34
C ALA A 65 -6.48 12.04 12.27
N PRO A 66 -7.26 12.92 12.85
CA PRO A 66 -6.68 13.96 13.67
C PRO A 66 -5.93 13.34 14.83
N VAL A 67 -4.77 13.86 15.02
CA VAL A 67 -4.01 13.52 16.20
C VAL A 67 -4.37 14.56 17.25
N TYR A 68 -4.85 14.10 18.31
CA TYR A 68 -5.14 15.00 19.39
C TYR A 68 -4.06 14.93 20.40
N ALA A 69 -3.69 16.03 20.74
CA ALA A 69 -2.89 16.08 21.94
C ALA A 69 -3.81 15.79 23.12
#